data_c1fd0cf0b5623090321ed7796f72c03b
#
_entry.id   c1fd0cf0b5623090321ed7796f72c03b
#
_cell.length_a   1.000
_cell.length_b   1.000
_cell.length_c   1.000
_cell.angle_alpha   90.00
_cell.angle_beta   90.00
_cell.angle_gamma   90.00
#
_symmetry.space_group_name_H-M   'P 1'
#
loop_
_entity.id
_entity.type
_entity.pdbx_description
1 polymer ?
#
loop_
_entity_poly.entity_id
_entity_poly.type
_entity_poly.pdbx_seq_one_letter_code
_entity_poly.pdbx_strand_id
1 'polypeptide(L)'
;RDRSPENIKICVSSKTLEYDLALANAQLPLIVTPSCEHEAALCALAETPSTVPAALQSLLDEDGSDTLDALAACPDIATHRFATCYLLCAEGAKGEHAFVLERQLRENASKPEADRKPFVCPDYIKDAIHWTCVFNTPEAPHA
;
A
#
# COMPACT_ATOMS: atom_id res chain seq x y z
N ARG A 1 -32.20 16.15 1.13
CA ARG A 1 -31.02 16.22 2.03
C ARG A 1 -30.10 17.24 1.44
N ASP A 2 -29.91 18.32 2.18
CA ASP A 2 -28.98 19.38 1.83
C ASP A 2 -27.57 18.78 1.81
N ARG A 3 -26.94 18.76 0.65
CA ARG A 3 -25.56 18.31 0.51
C ARG A 3 -24.63 19.47 0.85
N SER A 4 -24.54 19.77 2.14
CA SER A 4 -23.57 20.72 2.65
C SER A 4 -22.15 20.21 2.33
N PRO A 5 -21.20 21.10 1.95
CA PRO A 5 -19.78 20.74 1.75
C PRO A 5 -19.16 20.03 2.95
N GLU A 6 -19.70 20.22 4.13
CA GLU A 6 -19.28 19.58 5.38
C GLU A 6 -19.51 18.06 5.40
N ASN A 7 -20.36 17.53 4.51
CA ASN A 7 -20.66 16.11 4.40
C ASN A 7 -19.79 15.36 3.38
N ILE A 8 -18.76 16.02 2.84
CA ILE A 8 -17.85 15.43 1.85
C ILE A 8 -16.43 15.68 2.31
N LYS A 9 -15.66 14.60 2.48
CA LYS A 9 -14.21 14.65 2.66
C LYS A 9 -13.52 13.98 1.48
N ILE A 10 -12.57 14.68 0.87
CA ILE A 10 -11.74 14.12 -0.20
C ILE A 10 -10.43 13.66 0.43
N CYS A 11 -10.15 12.35 0.30
CA CYS A 11 -8.90 11.74 0.72
C CYS A 11 -8.16 11.26 -0.53
N VAL A 12 -6.95 11.74 -0.74
CA VAL A 12 -6.21 11.57 -2.00
C VAL A 12 -4.94 10.77 -1.76
N SER A 13 -4.73 9.73 -2.59
CA SER A 13 -3.47 9.01 -2.67
C SER A 13 -2.38 9.83 -3.36
N SER A 14 -1.11 9.50 -3.16
CA SER A 14 0.00 10.14 -3.87
C SER A 14 0.08 9.70 -5.34
N LYS A 15 -0.17 8.41 -5.62
CA LYS A 15 -0.27 7.82 -6.96
C LYS A 15 -1.51 6.94 -7.06
N THR A 16 -1.42 5.72 -6.55
CA THR A 16 -2.48 4.71 -6.48
C THR A 16 -2.50 4.07 -5.10
N LEU A 17 -3.58 3.33 -4.81
CA LEU A 17 -3.68 2.58 -3.55
C LEU A 17 -2.51 1.60 -3.38
N GLU A 18 -2.17 0.86 -4.43
CA GLU A 18 -1.12 -0.15 -4.42
C GLU A 18 0.25 0.48 -4.15
N TYR A 19 0.52 1.61 -4.78
CA TYR A 19 1.77 2.34 -4.57
C TYR A 19 1.91 2.85 -3.14
N ASP A 20 0.89 3.53 -2.62
CA ASP A 20 0.92 4.09 -1.27
C ASP A 20 0.94 3.01 -0.19
N LEU A 21 0.26 1.89 -0.43
CA LEU A 21 0.31 0.71 0.42
C LEU A 21 1.74 0.16 0.52
N ALA A 22 2.39 -0.01 -0.63
CA ALA A 22 3.77 -0.49 -0.70
C ALA A 22 4.77 0.52 -0.13
N LEU A 23 4.53 1.82 -0.34
CA LEU A 23 5.37 2.89 0.23
C LEU A 23 5.35 2.86 1.75
N ALA A 24 4.18 2.67 2.37
CA ALA A 24 4.03 2.57 3.82
C ALA A 24 4.57 1.26 4.41
N ASN A 25 4.78 0.22 3.58
CA ASN A 25 5.12 -1.14 4.00
C ASN A 25 6.31 -1.74 3.23
N ALA A 26 7.27 -0.94 2.79
CA ALA A 26 8.33 -1.32 1.85
C ALA A 26 9.24 -2.47 2.31
N GLN A 27 9.28 -2.77 3.61
CA GLN A 27 10.08 -3.87 4.18
C GLN A 27 9.18 -4.99 4.74
N LEU A 28 7.94 -5.08 4.26
CA LEU A 28 6.97 -6.03 4.76
C LEU A 28 6.53 -7.02 3.67
N PRO A 29 7.15 -8.21 3.56
CA PRO A 29 6.73 -9.23 2.59
C PRO A 29 5.26 -9.64 2.70
N LEU A 30 4.62 -9.38 3.85
CA LEU A 30 3.21 -9.70 4.10
C LEU A 30 2.26 -9.06 3.07
N ILE A 31 2.61 -7.93 2.47
CA ILE A 31 1.75 -7.28 1.46
C ILE A 31 1.90 -7.89 0.07
N VAL A 32 2.95 -8.66 -0.18
CA VAL A 32 3.16 -9.36 -1.46
C VAL A 32 2.27 -10.59 -1.50
N THR A 33 1.45 -10.72 -2.54
CA THR A 33 0.52 -11.84 -2.69
C THR A 33 0.91 -12.74 -3.86
N PRO A 34 0.48 -14.02 -3.87
CA PRO A 34 0.71 -14.92 -5.01
C PRO A 34 0.12 -14.44 -6.35
N SER A 35 -0.77 -13.45 -6.33
CA SER A 35 -1.32 -12.83 -7.54
C SER A 35 -0.44 -11.74 -8.14
N CYS A 36 0.62 -11.31 -7.44
CA CYS A 36 1.60 -10.40 -8.00
C CYS A 36 2.50 -11.15 -9.00
N GLU A 37 2.75 -10.55 -10.15
CA GLU A 37 3.83 -11.00 -11.00
C GLU A 37 5.16 -10.90 -10.24
N HIS A 38 6.09 -11.80 -10.51
CA HIS A 38 7.41 -11.83 -9.84
C HIS A 38 7.34 -11.83 -8.29
N GLU A 39 6.34 -12.50 -7.69
CA GLU A 39 6.15 -12.59 -6.24
C GLU A 39 7.45 -12.83 -5.46
N ALA A 40 8.21 -13.87 -5.85
CA ALA A 40 9.46 -14.22 -5.16
C ALA A 40 10.51 -13.09 -5.21
N ALA A 41 10.58 -12.37 -6.33
CA ALA A 41 11.50 -11.24 -6.49
C ALA A 41 11.06 -10.04 -5.65
N LEU A 42 9.75 -9.78 -5.55
CA LEU A 42 9.21 -8.74 -4.66
C LEU A 42 9.47 -9.05 -3.19
N CYS A 43 9.28 -10.30 -2.76
CA CYS A 43 9.62 -10.73 -1.40
C CYS A 43 11.11 -10.53 -1.11
N ALA A 44 12.00 -10.92 -2.03
CA ALA A 44 13.43 -10.73 -1.88
C ALA A 44 13.82 -9.24 -1.81
N LEU A 45 13.16 -8.38 -2.60
CA LEU A 45 13.37 -6.93 -2.55
C LEU A 45 12.89 -6.33 -1.21
N ALA A 46 11.77 -6.81 -0.66
CA ALA A 46 11.29 -6.37 0.65
C ALA A 46 12.26 -6.76 1.78
N GLU A 47 12.88 -7.93 1.68
CA GLU A 47 13.87 -8.41 2.67
C GLU A 47 15.23 -7.72 2.52
N THR A 48 15.62 -7.38 1.28
CA THR A 48 16.92 -6.77 0.98
C THR A 48 16.74 -5.60 0.01
N PRO A 49 16.26 -4.42 0.48
CA PRO A 49 15.92 -3.27 -0.36
C PRO A 49 17.07 -2.67 -1.17
N SER A 50 18.30 -2.93 -0.75
CA SER A 50 19.52 -2.46 -1.44
C SER A 50 19.84 -3.23 -2.73
N THR A 51 19.24 -4.41 -2.94
CA THR A 51 19.55 -5.29 -4.06
C THR A 51 18.30 -5.57 -4.87
N VAL A 52 18.17 -4.92 -6.02
CA VAL A 52 17.04 -5.12 -6.92
C VAL A 52 17.25 -6.40 -7.73
N PRO A 53 16.35 -7.41 -7.65
CA PRO A 53 16.41 -8.58 -8.49
C PRO A 53 16.34 -8.24 -9.98
N ALA A 54 17.04 -8.98 -10.85
CA ALA A 54 17.13 -8.68 -12.28
C ALA A 54 15.77 -8.58 -12.98
N ALA A 55 14.80 -9.43 -12.61
CA ALA A 55 13.44 -9.38 -13.16
C ALA A 55 12.73 -8.05 -12.85
N LEU A 56 12.89 -7.52 -11.64
CA LEU A 56 12.32 -6.24 -11.25
C LEU A 56 13.08 -5.06 -11.83
N GLN A 57 14.40 -5.17 -12.01
CA GLN A 57 15.18 -4.15 -12.68
C GLN A 57 14.72 -3.96 -14.14
N SER A 58 14.44 -5.05 -14.85
CA SER A 58 13.90 -4.98 -16.21
C SER A 58 12.57 -4.23 -16.27
N LEU A 59 11.66 -4.45 -15.31
CA LEU A 59 10.40 -3.72 -15.22
C LEU A 59 10.60 -2.21 -14.97
N LEU A 60 11.53 -1.85 -14.10
CA LEU A 60 11.86 -0.45 -13.82
C LEU A 60 12.46 0.24 -15.04
N ASP A 61 13.32 -0.45 -15.78
CA ASP A 61 13.95 0.06 -17.00
C ASP A 61 12.91 0.29 -18.12
N GLU A 62 11.95 -0.63 -18.25
CA GLU A 62 10.86 -0.52 -19.23
C GLU A 62 9.87 0.61 -18.88
N ASP A 63 9.54 0.76 -17.60
CA ASP A 63 8.63 1.80 -17.11
C ASP A 63 9.28 3.20 -17.15
N GLY A 64 10.62 3.27 -17.10
CA GLY A 64 11.36 4.54 -17.06
C GLY A 64 11.22 5.31 -15.75
N SER A 65 10.62 4.70 -14.71
CA SER A 65 10.40 5.32 -13.40
C SER A 65 11.68 5.46 -12.58
N ASP A 66 12.72 4.70 -12.92
CA ASP A 66 14.04 4.73 -12.25
C ASP A 66 14.97 5.79 -12.85
N THR A 67 14.38 6.84 -13.45
CA THR A 67 15.18 7.96 -13.97
C THR A 67 15.78 8.75 -12.82
N LEU A 68 17.00 9.25 -13.02
CA LEU A 68 17.72 10.04 -12.02
C LEU A 68 16.91 11.25 -11.52
N ASP A 69 16.08 11.85 -12.36
CA ASP A 69 15.23 12.99 -12.01
C ASP A 69 14.07 12.60 -11.06
N ALA A 70 13.45 11.44 -11.28
CA ALA A 70 12.41 10.93 -10.40
C ALA A 70 12.97 10.52 -9.02
N LEU A 71 14.20 9.99 -9.00
CA LEU A 71 14.88 9.56 -7.79
C LEU A 71 15.49 10.71 -7.00
N ALA A 72 15.92 11.79 -7.65
CA ALA A 72 16.53 12.94 -6.98
C ALA A 72 15.57 13.66 -6.02
N ALA A 73 14.26 13.52 -6.21
CA ALA A 73 13.23 14.10 -5.36
C ALA A 73 12.83 13.19 -4.17
N CYS A 74 13.35 11.95 -4.10
CA CYS A 74 12.92 10.96 -3.11
C CYS A 74 13.97 10.83 -1.98
N PRO A 75 13.60 11.09 -0.72
CA PRO A 75 14.51 10.92 0.42
C PRO A 75 14.87 9.46 0.69
N ASP A 76 14.07 8.51 0.24
CA ASP A 76 14.31 7.07 0.36
C ASP A 76 14.04 6.34 -0.96
N ILE A 77 15.08 6.25 -1.77
CA ILE A 77 15.05 5.62 -3.09
C ILE A 77 14.62 4.14 -3.02
N ALA A 78 15.09 3.40 -2.02
CA ALA A 78 14.80 1.98 -1.89
C ALA A 78 13.31 1.73 -1.67
N THR A 79 12.66 2.52 -0.81
CA THR A 79 11.23 2.47 -0.55
C THR A 79 10.41 2.79 -1.81
N HIS A 80 10.80 3.83 -2.54
CA HIS A 80 10.12 4.21 -3.79
C HIS A 80 10.29 3.16 -4.90
N ARG A 81 11.46 2.54 -5.02
CA ARG A 81 11.69 1.42 -5.95
C ARG A 81 10.81 0.23 -5.63
N PHE A 82 10.75 -0.16 -4.35
CA PHE A 82 9.85 -1.23 -3.94
C PHE A 82 8.39 -0.90 -4.28
N ALA A 83 7.91 0.30 -3.98
CA ALA A 83 6.53 0.72 -4.25
C ALA A 83 6.23 0.73 -5.77
N THR A 84 7.18 1.15 -6.61
CA THR A 84 7.04 1.10 -8.06
C THR A 84 6.99 -0.33 -8.58
N CYS A 85 7.93 -1.19 -8.16
CA CYS A 85 7.92 -2.61 -8.54
C CYS A 85 6.61 -3.31 -8.12
N TYR A 86 6.16 -3.04 -6.90
CA TYR A 86 4.91 -3.60 -6.39
C TYR A 86 3.70 -3.17 -7.23
N LEU A 87 3.59 -1.89 -7.56
CA LEU A 87 2.53 -1.37 -8.43
C LEU A 87 2.52 -2.09 -9.78
N LEU A 88 3.67 -2.17 -10.45
CA LEU A 88 3.80 -2.80 -11.76
C LEU A 88 3.43 -4.29 -11.71
N CYS A 89 3.90 -5.01 -10.70
CA CYS A 89 3.60 -6.43 -10.51
C CYS A 89 2.15 -6.73 -10.11
N ALA A 90 1.44 -5.78 -9.51
CA ALA A 90 0.04 -5.94 -9.12
C ALA A 90 -0.94 -5.49 -10.22
N GLU A 91 -0.49 -4.77 -11.25
CA GLU A 91 -1.37 -4.08 -12.21
C GLU A 91 -2.29 -5.01 -12.98
N GLY A 92 -1.82 -6.18 -13.38
CA GLY A 92 -2.60 -7.16 -14.15
C GLY A 92 -3.69 -7.88 -13.34
N ALA A 93 -3.64 -7.87 -12.01
CA ALA A 93 -4.49 -8.68 -11.14
C ALA A 93 -5.03 -7.93 -9.91
N LYS A 94 -5.31 -6.63 -10.03
CA LYS A 94 -5.68 -5.77 -8.88
C LYS A 94 -6.82 -6.30 -8.02
N GLY A 95 -7.87 -6.83 -8.62
CA GLY A 95 -9.01 -7.37 -7.88
C GLY A 95 -8.69 -8.63 -7.10
N GLU A 96 -7.97 -9.56 -7.71
CA GLU A 96 -7.52 -10.79 -7.06
C GLU A 96 -6.49 -10.46 -5.96
N HIS A 97 -5.55 -9.56 -6.28
CA HIS A 97 -4.57 -9.08 -5.34
C HIS A 97 -5.22 -8.48 -4.07
N ALA A 98 -6.20 -7.60 -4.23
CA ALA A 98 -6.92 -7.00 -3.11
C ALA A 98 -7.64 -8.04 -2.24
N PHE A 99 -8.26 -9.05 -2.85
CA PHE A 99 -8.93 -10.13 -2.13
C PHE A 99 -7.97 -11.01 -1.34
N VAL A 100 -6.85 -11.40 -1.96
CA VAL A 100 -5.83 -12.22 -1.30
C VAL A 100 -5.13 -11.44 -0.18
N LEU A 101 -4.82 -10.16 -0.42
CA LEU A 101 -4.22 -9.28 0.57
C LEU A 101 -5.13 -9.10 1.79
N GLU A 102 -6.43 -8.88 1.60
CA GLU A 102 -7.39 -8.79 2.71
C GLU A 102 -7.33 -10.03 3.59
N ARG A 103 -7.31 -11.22 2.98
CA ARG A 103 -7.20 -12.48 3.72
C ARG A 103 -5.89 -12.58 4.51
N GLN A 104 -4.75 -12.25 3.89
CA GLN A 104 -3.44 -12.26 4.55
C GLN A 104 -3.39 -11.28 5.73
N LEU A 105 -3.94 -10.09 5.59
CA LEU A 105 -4.00 -9.09 6.66
C LEU A 105 -4.92 -9.55 7.80
N ARG A 106 -6.05 -10.16 7.49
CA ARG A 106 -6.97 -10.74 8.49
C ARG A 106 -6.31 -11.89 9.26
N GLU A 107 -5.64 -12.79 8.56
CA GLU A 107 -4.87 -13.88 9.18
C GLU A 107 -3.75 -13.32 10.09
N ASN A 108 -3.04 -12.29 9.65
CA ASN A 108 -2.03 -11.63 10.46
C ASN A 108 -2.63 -11.01 11.71
N ALA A 109 -3.78 -10.34 11.60
CA ALA A 109 -4.47 -9.70 12.71
C ALA A 109 -5.02 -10.71 13.74
N SER A 110 -5.32 -11.95 13.33
CA SER A 110 -5.79 -13.03 14.21
C SER A 110 -4.69 -13.69 15.03
N LYS A 111 -3.42 -13.47 14.69
CA LYS A 111 -2.28 -14.03 15.44
C LYS A 111 -2.13 -13.35 16.82
N PRO A 112 -1.45 -14.01 17.76
CA PRO A 112 -1.00 -13.37 19.00
C PRO A 112 -0.18 -12.11 18.68
N GLU A 113 -0.27 -11.09 19.51
CA GLU A 113 0.38 -9.79 19.27
C GLU A 113 1.88 -9.92 18.99
N ALA A 114 2.58 -10.81 19.72
CA ALA A 114 4.00 -11.07 19.52
C ALA A 114 4.36 -11.63 18.14
N ASP A 115 3.41 -12.27 17.45
CA ASP A 115 3.61 -12.94 16.16
C ASP A 115 3.09 -12.10 14.98
N ARG A 116 2.43 -10.96 15.26
CA ARG A 116 1.88 -10.08 14.24
C ARG A 116 2.99 -9.33 13.52
N LYS A 117 2.91 -9.33 12.19
CA LYS A 117 3.75 -8.46 11.38
C LYS A 117 3.20 -7.03 11.41
N PRO A 118 4.06 -6.01 11.55
CA PRO A 118 3.65 -4.62 11.66
C PRO A 118 3.16 -4.09 10.30
N PHE A 119 1.85 -4.09 10.11
CA PHE A 119 1.22 -3.51 8.92
C PHE A 119 0.85 -2.05 9.17
N VAL A 120 1.18 -1.17 8.22
CA VAL A 120 0.86 0.25 8.26
C VAL A 120 -0.20 0.58 7.20
N CYS A 121 -1.36 1.04 7.65
CA CYS A 121 -2.39 1.56 6.75
C CYS A 121 -1.97 2.95 6.25
N PRO A 122 -2.03 3.26 4.94
CA PRO A 122 -1.77 4.60 4.41
C PRO A 122 -2.62 5.68 5.09
N ASP A 123 -2.05 6.86 5.32
CA ASP A 123 -2.69 7.89 6.16
C ASP A 123 -4.01 8.40 5.58
N TYR A 124 -4.11 8.59 4.28
CA TYR A 124 -5.36 9.04 3.66
C TYR A 124 -6.52 8.04 3.83
N ILE A 125 -6.22 6.72 3.94
CA ILE A 125 -7.21 5.67 4.25
C ILE A 125 -7.62 5.76 5.72
N LYS A 126 -6.67 5.92 6.64
CA LYS A 126 -6.97 6.13 8.06
C LYS A 126 -7.86 7.35 8.25
N ASP A 127 -7.54 8.44 7.56
CA ASP A 127 -8.30 9.68 7.62
C ASP A 127 -9.73 9.51 7.08
N ALA A 128 -9.90 8.74 5.99
CA ALA A 128 -11.22 8.43 5.45
C ALA A 128 -12.05 7.58 6.42
N ILE A 129 -11.45 6.56 7.01
CA ILE A 129 -12.11 5.69 8.00
C ILE A 129 -12.49 6.51 9.24
N HIS A 130 -11.56 7.29 9.76
CA HIS A 130 -11.81 8.14 10.95
C HIS A 130 -12.95 9.11 10.71
N TRP A 131 -12.95 9.80 9.57
CA TRP A 131 -14.02 10.74 9.22
C TRP A 131 -15.37 10.03 9.12
N THR A 132 -15.43 8.85 8.50
CA THR A 132 -16.66 8.07 8.38
C THR A 132 -17.19 7.64 9.75
N CYS A 133 -16.31 7.22 10.65
CA CYS A 133 -16.69 6.81 12.00
C CYS A 133 -17.23 7.97 12.84
N VAL A 134 -16.62 9.15 12.74
CA VAL A 134 -17.07 10.35 13.48
C VAL A 134 -18.46 10.81 13.01
N PHE A 135 -18.71 10.83 11.70
CA PHE A 135 -20.00 11.25 11.14
C PHE A 135 -21.14 10.24 11.33
N ASN A 136 -20.83 8.97 11.50
CA ASN A 136 -21.83 7.92 11.69
C ASN A 136 -22.06 7.54 13.16
N THR A 137 -21.42 8.21 14.10
CA THR A 137 -21.75 8.03 15.52
C THR A 137 -23.10 8.70 15.76
N PRO A 138 -24.19 7.97 16.08
CA PRO A 138 -25.46 8.57 16.40
C PRO A 138 -25.25 9.47 17.63
N GLU A 139 -25.68 10.72 17.54
CA GLU A 139 -25.75 11.59 18.72
C GLU A 139 -26.46 10.85 19.83
N ALA A 140 -25.79 10.72 20.97
CA ALA A 140 -26.44 10.15 22.14
C ALA A 140 -27.70 10.97 22.43
N PRO A 141 -28.87 10.35 22.66
CA PRO A 141 -30.09 11.11 22.93
C PRO A 141 -29.82 11.99 24.13
N HIS A 142 -29.95 13.28 23.94
CA HIS A 142 -29.90 14.24 25.02
C HIS A 142 -31.03 13.88 26.04
N ALA A 143 -30.61 13.42 27.20
CA ALA A 143 -31.50 13.14 28.32
C ALA A 143 -31.96 14.46 28.94
#